data_efc3e51ad0a32e88efa706ec010e48e6
#
_entry.id   efc3e51ad0a32e88efa706ec010e48e6
#
_cell.length_a   1.000
_cell.length_b   1.000
_cell.length_c   1.000
_cell.angle_alpha   90.00
_cell.angle_beta   90.00
_cell.angle_gamma   90.00
#
_symmetry.space_group_name_H-M   'P 1'
#
loop_
_entity.id
_entity.type
_entity.pdbx_description
1 polymer ?
#
loop_
_entity_poly.entity_id
_entity_poly.type
_entity_poly.pdbx_seq_one_letter_code
_entity_poly.pdbx_strand_id
1 'polypeptide(L)'
;MTEFRYCPMCATPLARGTHGERERLACAACGWVHWDNPTPVVAAVVELDGRVLLARNRAWPEQMFALVTGFLERDEHPRDAVIREVREETALVASAATLIGVYDFARMNQVIIAYHVPVTGTVELSAELADYRLIEPEKVRPWPQATGQALADWLRARGLPVNFVELSR
;
A
#
# COMPACT_ATOMS: atom_id res chain seq x y z
N MET A 1 0.07 4.45 -16.87
CA MET A 1 0.05 5.82 -16.27
C MET A 1 0.03 6.81 -17.42
N THR A 2 -0.80 7.86 -17.30
CA THR A 2 -0.87 8.92 -18.33
C THR A 2 0.36 9.82 -18.15
N GLU A 3 1.22 9.90 -19.15
CA GLU A 3 2.41 10.74 -19.11
C GLU A 3 2.01 12.22 -19.21
N PHE A 4 2.64 13.10 -18.44
CA PHE A 4 2.42 14.55 -18.54
C PHE A 4 2.82 15.04 -19.93
N ARG A 5 1.93 15.79 -20.58
CA ARG A 5 2.23 16.46 -21.87
C ARG A 5 2.63 17.92 -21.70
N TYR A 6 2.07 18.57 -20.68
CA TYR A 6 2.28 19.98 -20.39
C TYR A 6 2.76 20.19 -18.96
N CYS A 7 3.53 21.23 -18.76
CA CYS A 7 4.03 21.62 -17.45
C CYS A 7 2.86 22.03 -16.53
N PRO A 8 2.74 21.45 -15.33
CA PRO A 8 1.68 21.82 -14.40
C PRO A 8 1.84 23.24 -13.82
N MET A 9 3.02 23.87 -13.99
CA MET A 9 3.31 25.19 -13.46
C MET A 9 3.03 26.31 -14.47
N CYS A 10 3.24 26.07 -15.78
CA CYS A 10 3.15 27.14 -16.79
C CYS A 10 2.53 26.68 -18.12
N ALA A 11 1.99 25.47 -18.19
CA ALA A 11 1.32 24.88 -19.35
C ALA A 11 2.20 24.78 -20.63
N THR A 12 3.49 25.05 -20.58
CA THR A 12 4.40 24.82 -21.70
C THR A 12 4.52 23.33 -21.98
N PRO A 13 4.58 22.88 -23.26
CA PRO A 13 4.85 21.49 -23.59
C PRO A 13 6.14 20.99 -22.93
N LEU A 14 6.08 19.80 -22.35
CA LEU A 14 7.24 19.14 -21.75
C LEU A 14 8.08 18.44 -22.81
N ALA A 15 9.38 18.38 -22.60
CA ALA A 15 10.33 17.62 -23.41
C ALA A 15 11.15 16.68 -22.51
N ARG A 16 11.61 15.55 -23.10
CA ARG A 16 12.56 14.66 -22.43
C ARG A 16 13.95 15.26 -22.48
N GLY A 17 14.65 15.17 -21.36
CA GLY A 17 16.04 15.62 -21.23
C GLY A 17 16.73 14.92 -20.08
N THR A 18 18.06 14.94 -20.06
CA THR A 18 18.85 14.35 -18.99
C THR A 18 18.86 15.26 -17.78
N HIS A 19 18.31 14.76 -16.66
CA HIS A 19 18.33 15.43 -15.36
C HIS A 19 18.87 14.45 -14.30
N GLY A 20 20.07 14.74 -13.80
CA GLY A 20 20.87 13.76 -13.09
C GLY A 20 21.35 12.66 -14.05
N GLU A 21 21.20 11.40 -13.64
CA GLU A 21 21.61 10.24 -14.44
C GLU A 21 20.45 9.61 -15.25
N ARG A 22 19.29 10.27 -15.31
CA ARG A 22 18.08 9.70 -15.96
C ARG A 22 17.44 10.70 -16.92
N GLU A 23 16.83 10.16 -17.97
CA GLU A 23 15.91 10.93 -18.80
C GLU A 23 14.63 11.22 -18.03
N ARG A 24 14.21 12.50 -18.00
CA ARG A 24 13.01 12.96 -17.33
C ARG A 24 12.25 13.95 -18.21
N LEU A 25 10.95 14.09 -17.98
CA LEU A 25 10.19 15.17 -18.56
C LEU A 25 10.54 16.48 -17.84
N ALA A 26 10.85 17.53 -18.61
CA ALA A 26 11.20 18.83 -18.06
C ALA A 26 10.60 19.96 -18.88
N CYS A 27 10.39 21.09 -18.22
CA CYS A 27 9.91 22.32 -18.83
C CYS A 27 11.07 23.27 -19.14
N ALA A 28 11.31 23.56 -20.41
CA ALA A 28 12.35 24.50 -20.84
C ALA A 28 12.03 25.97 -20.45
N ALA A 29 10.75 26.31 -20.23
CA ALA A 29 10.34 27.66 -19.92
C ALA A 29 10.51 28.04 -18.43
N CYS A 30 10.18 27.15 -17.50
CA CYS A 30 10.21 27.44 -16.06
C CYS A 30 11.14 26.54 -15.23
N GLY A 31 11.80 25.57 -15.85
CA GLY A 31 12.74 24.68 -15.18
C GLY A 31 12.11 23.56 -14.35
N TRP A 32 10.76 23.41 -14.39
CA TRP A 32 10.09 22.31 -13.69
C TRP A 32 10.54 20.95 -14.26
N VAL A 33 10.82 20.00 -13.36
CA VAL A 33 11.24 18.63 -13.72
C VAL A 33 10.26 17.63 -13.08
N HIS A 34 9.77 16.69 -13.88
CA HIS A 34 9.00 15.54 -13.38
C HIS A 34 9.98 14.49 -12.85
N TRP A 35 10.17 14.46 -11.55
CA TRP A 35 11.12 13.53 -10.91
C TRP A 35 10.65 12.08 -10.93
N ASP A 36 9.37 11.85 -11.09
CA ASP A 36 8.73 10.52 -11.11
C ASP A 36 9.11 9.67 -9.88
N ASN A 37 9.08 10.30 -8.71
CA ASN A 37 9.36 9.64 -7.45
C ASN A 37 8.26 8.63 -7.11
N PRO A 38 8.59 7.50 -6.47
CA PRO A 38 7.58 6.55 -6.00
C PRO A 38 6.57 7.22 -5.05
N THR A 39 5.30 6.89 -5.24
CA THR A 39 4.24 7.35 -4.34
C THR A 39 4.29 6.55 -3.03
N PRO A 40 4.35 7.21 -1.86
CA PRO A 40 4.30 6.51 -0.58
C PRO A 40 2.88 5.98 -0.30
N VAL A 41 2.82 4.72 0.11
CA VAL A 41 1.59 4.00 0.47
C VAL A 41 1.82 3.32 1.81
N VAL A 42 0.87 3.42 2.74
CA VAL A 42 0.88 2.66 3.98
C VAL A 42 0.11 1.35 3.81
N ALA A 43 0.53 0.30 4.51
CA ALA A 43 -0.13 -0.99 4.50
C ALA A 43 -0.26 -1.55 5.92
N ALA A 44 -1.40 -2.17 6.24
CA ALA A 44 -1.68 -2.73 7.55
C ALA A 44 -1.83 -4.25 7.50
N VAL A 45 -1.00 -4.98 8.25
CA VAL A 45 -1.35 -6.31 8.73
C VAL A 45 -2.27 -6.10 9.93
N VAL A 46 -3.57 -6.05 9.66
CA VAL A 46 -4.63 -5.86 10.67
C VAL A 46 -4.84 -7.16 11.41
N GLU A 47 -4.69 -7.15 12.73
CA GLU A 47 -4.91 -8.31 13.60
C GLU A 47 -6.14 -8.06 14.50
N LEU A 48 -7.22 -8.80 14.25
CA LEU A 48 -8.46 -8.80 15.03
C LEU A 48 -8.66 -10.16 15.68
N ASP A 49 -8.74 -10.22 17.01
CA ASP A 49 -8.92 -11.45 17.79
C ASP A 49 -7.93 -12.57 17.39
N GLY A 50 -6.66 -12.22 17.19
CA GLY A 50 -5.59 -13.15 16.80
C GLY A 50 -5.64 -13.61 15.34
N ARG A 51 -6.55 -13.06 14.51
CA ARG A 51 -6.68 -13.38 13.09
C ARG A 51 -6.28 -12.20 12.21
N VAL A 52 -5.71 -12.49 11.06
CA VAL A 52 -5.36 -11.48 10.04
C VAL A 52 -6.58 -11.14 9.21
N LEU A 53 -6.90 -9.85 9.12
CA LEU A 53 -7.91 -9.35 8.21
C LEU A 53 -7.31 -9.11 6.83
N LEU A 54 -7.89 -9.73 5.83
CA LEU A 54 -7.67 -9.39 4.42
C LEU A 54 -8.96 -8.83 3.85
N ALA A 55 -8.86 -7.74 3.10
CA ALA A 55 -10.00 -7.06 2.50
C ALA A 55 -9.98 -7.15 0.96
N ARG A 56 -11.15 -7.05 0.36
CA ARG A 56 -11.33 -7.05 -1.10
C ARG A 56 -11.93 -5.72 -1.56
N ASN A 57 -11.20 -4.99 -2.37
CA ASN A 57 -11.74 -3.81 -3.03
C ASN A 57 -12.83 -4.19 -4.05
N ARG A 58 -13.87 -3.37 -4.19
CA ARG A 58 -14.99 -3.60 -5.14
C ARG A 58 -14.56 -3.73 -6.59
N ALA A 59 -13.46 -3.07 -6.96
CA ALA A 59 -12.93 -3.12 -8.31
C ALA A 59 -12.12 -4.40 -8.60
N TRP A 60 -11.84 -5.24 -7.59
CA TRP A 60 -11.01 -6.44 -7.75
C TRP A 60 -11.86 -7.69 -8.01
N PRO A 61 -11.26 -8.73 -8.64
CA PRO A 61 -11.89 -10.03 -8.76
C PRO A 61 -12.32 -10.60 -7.41
N GLU A 62 -13.38 -11.42 -7.39
CA GLU A 62 -13.98 -11.97 -6.15
C GLU A 62 -13.02 -12.77 -5.27
N GLN A 63 -12.02 -13.41 -5.87
CA GLN A 63 -11.01 -14.20 -5.16
C GLN A 63 -9.81 -13.39 -4.66
N MET A 64 -9.70 -12.10 -5.00
CA MET A 64 -8.54 -11.28 -4.70
C MET A 64 -8.73 -10.52 -3.37
N PHE A 65 -8.04 -10.97 -2.33
CA PHE A 65 -7.98 -10.32 -1.04
C PHE A 65 -6.55 -9.87 -0.73
N ALA A 66 -6.40 -8.71 -0.11
CA ALA A 66 -5.11 -8.13 0.22
C ALA A 66 -5.15 -7.42 1.58
N LEU A 67 -4.00 -6.89 2.01
CA LEU A 67 -3.92 -6.02 3.19
C LEU A 67 -4.69 -4.72 2.94
N VAL A 68 -5.18 -4.09 4.00
CA VAL A 68 -5.66 -2.71 3.99
C VAL A 68 -4.51 -1.80 3.63
N THR A 69 -4.73 -0.89 2.67
CA THR A 69 -3.69 0.03 2.18
C THR A 69 -4.29 1.38 1.87
N GLY A 70 -3.50 2.44 2.03
CA GLY A 70 -3.91 3.77 1.64
C GLY A 70 -2.75 4.69 1.31
N PHE A 71 -3.02 5.81 0.69
CA PHE A 71 -2.01 6.80 0.38
C PHE A 71 -1.64 7.61 1.62
N LEU A 72 -0.33 7.88 1.74
CA LEU A 72 0.14 8.85 2.71
C LEU A 72 -0.25 10.25 2.24
N GLU A 73 -0.95 11.00 3.08
CA GLU A 73 -1.36 12.36 2.79
C GLU A 73 -0.27 13.38 3.16
N ARG A 74 -0.46 14.62 2.68
CA ARG A 74 0.44 15.72 3.00
C ARG A 74 0.43 15.99 4.51
N ASP A 75 1.61 16.22 5.07
CA ASP A 75 1.82 16.55 6.50
C ASP A 75 1.36 15.45 7.48
N GLU A 76 1.14 14.23 6.99
CA GLU A 76 0.73 13.08 7.77
C GLU A 76 1.94 12.16 8.09
N HIS A 77 2.03 11.69 9.34
CA HIS A 77 3.03 10.69 9.69
C HIS A 77 2.56 9.29 9.25
N PRO A 78 3.41 8.43 8.66
CA PRO A 78 2.99 7.11 8.13
C PRO A 78 2.27 6.21 9.14
N ARG A 79 2.64 6.30 10.42
CA ARG A 79 1.96 5.58 11.50
C ARG A 79 0.51 6.04 11.70
N ASP A 80 0.27 7.34 11.60
CA ASP A 80 -1.07 7.91 11.78
C ASP A 80 -1.92 7.64 10.54
N ALA A 81 -1.32 7.69 9.35
CA ALA A 81 -1.94 7.32 8.08
C ALA A 81 -2.47 5.87 8.12
N VAL A 82 -1.67 4.90 8.55
CA VAL A 82 -2.11 3.50 8.57
C VAL A 82 -3.24 3.27 9.57
N ILE A 83 -3.24 3.98 10.70
CA ILE A 83 -4.34 3.93 11.70
C ILE A 83 -5.61 4.55 11.12
N ARG A 84 -5.50 5.68 10.42
CA ARG A 84 -6.61 6.34 9.72
C ARG A 84 -7.23 5.42 8.68
N GLU A 85 -6.42 4.85 7.79
CA GLU A 85 -6.89 3.94 6.73
C GLU A 85 -7.61 2.70 7.31
N VAL A 86 -7.05 2.07 8.34
CA VAL A 86 -7.71 0.94 9.01
C VAL A 86 -9.08 1.35 9.55
N ARG A 87 -9.19 2.51 10.18
CA ARG A 87 -10.46 3.01 10.70
C ARG A 87 -11.45 3.36 9.60
N GLU A 88 -11.00 4.05 8.55
CA GLU A 88 -11.84 4.50 7.42
C GLU A 88 -12.37 3.32 6.61
N GLU A 89 -11.54 2.31 6.37
CA GLU A 89 -11.93 1.16 5.56
C GLU A 89 -12.70 0.08 6.32
N THR A 90 -12.51 -0.03 7.65
CA THR A 90 -13.03 -1.17 8.42
C THR A 90 -13.81 -0.79 9.67
N ALA A 91 -13.86 0.49 10.07
CA ALA A 91 -14.39 1.02 11.34
C ALA A 91 -13.71 0.46 12.61
N LEU A 92 -12.63 -0.32 12.47
CA LEU A 92 -11.90 -0.90 13.60
C LEU A 92 -11.04 0.15 14.30
N VAL A 93 -10.86 -0.04 15.61
CA VAL A 93 -10.05 0.83 16.45
C VAL A 93 -8.68 0.21 16.67
N ALA A 94 -7.65 0.86 16.15
CA ALA A 94 -6.26 0.45 16.36
C ALA A 94 -5.79 0.75 17.78
N SER A 95 -5.18 -0.22 18.44
CA SER A 95 -4.54 -0.05 19.75
C SER A 95 -3.08 0.36 19.63
N ALA A 96 -2.41 -0.01 18.53
CA ALA A 96 -1.04 0.32 18.21
C ALA A 96 -0.78 0.20 16.71
N ALA A 97 0.37 0.73 16.25
CA ALA A 97 0.92 0.43 14.93
C ALA A 97 2.43 0.26 15.05
N THR A 98 2.94 -0.92 14.71
CA THR A 98 4.36 -1.28 14.78
C THR A 98 4.90 -1.50 13.38
N LEU A 99 5.97 -0.79 13.00
CA LEU A 99 6.57 -0.91 11.68
C LEU A 99 7.09 -2.35 11.46
N ILE A 100 6.70 -2.95 10.33
CA ILE A 100 7.23 -4.23 9.84
C ILE A 100 8.43 -3.97 8.94
N GLY A 101 8.26 -3.09 7.95
CA GLY A 101 9.31 -2.76 6.99
C GLY A 101 8.84 -1.84 5.87
N VAL A 102 9.79 -1.60 4.95
CA VAL A 102 9.55 -0.80 3.75
C VAL A 102 9.83 -1.68 2.54
N TYR A 103 8.92 -1.68 1.57
CA TYR A 103 8.94 -2.57 0.41
C TYR A 103 8.72 -1.78 -0.87
N ASP A 104 9.34 -2.22 -1.96
CA ASP A 104 9.08 -1.66 -3.27
C ASP A 104 7.83 -2.27 -3.92
N PHE A 105 7.16 -1.46 -4.70
CA PHE A 105 6.15 -1.91 -5.65
C PHE A 105 6.40 -1.23 -7.00
N ALA A 106 7.49 -1.62 -7.65
CA ALA A 106 8.02 -0.97 -8.86
C ALA A 106 6.99 -0.91 -10.00
N ARG A 107 6.14 -1.94 -10.17
CA ARG A 107 5.08 -1.97 -11.18
C ARG A 107 4.09 -0.81 -11.06
N MET A 108 3.83 -0.34 -9.84
CA MET A 108 2.92 0.77 -9.57
C MET A 108 3.65 2.08 -9.26
N ASN A 109 5.00 2.09 -9.33
CA ASN A 109 5.83 3.20 -8.88
C ASN A 109 5.45 3.65 -7.46
N GLN A 110 5.43 2.69 -6.52
CA GLN A 110 5.07 2.92 -5.12
C GLN A 110 6.16 2.41 -4.18
N VAL A 111 6.23 3.02 -3.01
CA VAL A 111 6.95 2.52 -1.84
C VAL A 111 5.92 2.20 -0.75
N ILE A 112 5.94 0.98 -0.24
CA ILE A 112 5.00 0.49 0.77
C ILE A 112 5.65 0.56 2.15
N ILE A 113 5.05 1.28 3.07
CA ILE A 113 5.45 1.36 4.48
C ILE A 113 4.46 0.51 5.28
N ALA A 114 4.86 -0.71 5.65
CA ALA A 114 3.96 -1.69 6.23
C ALA A 114 4.04 -1.73 7.75
N TYR A 115 2.88 -1.81 8.39
CA TYR A 115 2.71 -1.89 9.83
C TYR A 115 1.91 -3.11 10.25
N HIS A 116 2.21 -3.66 11.42
CA HIS A 116 1.31 -4.52 12.18
C HIS A 116 0.38 -3.63 13.02
N VAL A 117 -0.93 -3.85 12.90
CA VAL A 117 -1.97 -3.04 13.54
C VAL A 117 -2.95 -3.95 14.28
N PRO A 118 -2.73 -4.19 15.59
CA PRO A 118 -3.73 -4.85 16.43
C PRO A 118 -4.94 -3.93 16.61
N VAL A 119 -6.12 -4.50 16.47
CA VAL A 119 -7.39 -3.76 16.48
C VAL A 119 -8.43 -4.42 17.37
N THR A 120 -9.46 -3.62 17.73
CA THR A 120 -10.69 -4.09 18.39
C THR A 120 -11.91 -3.49 17.70
N GLY A 121 -13.08 -4.08 17.93
CA GLY A 121 -14.35 -3.59 17.40
C GLY A 121 -15.02 -4.56 16.45
N THR A 122 -16.06 -4.10 15.78
CA THR A 122 -16.81 -4.85 14.77
C THR A 122 -16.46 -4.30 13.39
N VAL A 123 -16.21 -5.18 12.43
CA VAL A 123 -15.88 -4.78 11.06
C VAL A 123 -17.11 -4.20 10.39
N GLU A 124 -17.00 -2.93 9.97
CA GLU A 124 -17.95 -2.26 9.08
C GLU A 124 -17.16 -1.74 7.87
N LEU A 125 -17.41 -2.34 6.71
CA LEU A 125 -16.65 -2.01 5.49
C LEU A 125 -17.09 -0.67 4.92
N SER A 126 -16.11 0.11 4.45
CA SER A 126 -16.35 1.33 3.68
C SER A 126 -17.01 1.03 2.33
N ALA A 127 -17.44 2.08 1.62
CA ALA A 127 -18.00 1.94 0.28
C ALA A 127 -17.01 1.39 -0.75
N GLU A 128 -15.71 1.47 -0.50
CA GLU A 128 -14.67 0.98 -1.40
C GLU A 128 -14.44 -0.52 -1.29
N LEU A 129 -14.70 -1.11 -0.13
CA LEU A 129 -14.54 -2.52 0.12
C LEU A 129 -15.83 -3.29 -0.15
N ALA A 130 -15.69 -4.51 -0.64
CA ALA A 130 -16.81 -5.38 -0.97
C ALA A 130 -16.95 -6.57 -0.01
N ASP A 131 -15.85 -7.01 0.57
CA ASP A 131 -15.79 -8.21 1.40
C ASP A 131 -14.52 -8.24 2.24
N TYR A 132 -14.47 -9.06 3.29
CA TYR A 132 -13.29 -9.32 4.09
C TYR A 132 -13.21 -10.76 4.54
N ARG A 133 -12.02 -11.19 4.92
CA ARG A 133 -11.75 -12.51 5.52
C ARG A 133 -10.92 -12.34 6.77
N LEU A 134 -11.26 -13.09 7.81
CA LEU A 134 -10.42 -13.26 8.99
C LEU A 134 -9.76 -14.63 8.93
N ILE A 135 -8.46 -14.66 8.83
CA ILE A 135 -7.67 -15.86 8.59
C ILE A 135 -6.69 -16.05 9.74
N GLU A 136 -6.63 -17.26 10.30
CA GLU A 136 -5.61 -17.61 11.29
C GLU A 136 -4.22 -17.44 10.71
N PRO A 137 -3.25 -16.86 11.44
CA PRO A 137 -1.91 -16.59 10.93
C PRO A 137 -1.23 -17.79 10.29
N GLU A 138 -1.44 -19.00 10.82
CA GLU A 138 -0.88 -20.25 10.31
C GLU A 138 -1.46 -20.67 8.95
N LYS A 139 -2.62 -20.15 8.60
CA LYS A 139 -3.34 -20.49 7.37
C LYS A 139 -3.27 -19.39 6.31
N VAL A 140 -2.86 -18.18 6.70
CA VAL A 140 -2.76 -17.08 5.74
C VAL A 140 -1.60 -17.32 4.78
N ARG A 141 -1.85 -17.05 3.49
CA ARG A 141 -0.86 -17.23 2.43
C ARG A 141 -0.47 -15.88 1.83
N PRO A 142 0.75 -15.41 2.06
CA PRO A 142 1.26 -14.20 1.42
C PRO A 142 1.40 -14.38 -0.11
N TRP A 143 1.43 -13.26 -0.82
CA TRP A 143 1.81 -13.19 -2.25
C TRP A 143 3.23 -12.63 -2.39
N PRO A 144 3.96 -12.95 -3.49
CA PRO A 144 5.40 -12.70 -3.58
C PRO A 144 5.79 -11.24 -3.89
N GLN A 145 4.88 -10.28 -3.77
CA GLN A 145 5.13 -8.88 -4.15
C GLN A 145 4.60 -7.90 -3.10
N ALA A 146 5.24 -6.72 -2.98
CA ALA A 146 4.76 -5.57 -2.23
C ALA A 146 4.21 -5.94 -0.83
N THR A 147 2.94 -5.71 -0.58
CA THR A 147 2.29 -5.97 0.72
C THR A 147 2.31 -7.43 1.14
N GLY A 148 2.41 -8.39 0.20
CA GLY A 148 2.59 -9.81 0.52
C GLY A 148 3.93 -10.12 1.16
N GLN A 149 5.00 -9.39 0.80
CA GLN A 149 6.31 -9.52 1.46
C GLN A 149 6.22 -9.04 2.92
N ALA A 150 5.51 -7.94 3.17
CA ALA A 150 5.27 -7.44 4.52
C ALA A 150 4.54 -8.46 5.39
N LEU A 151 3.49 -9.10 4.85
CA LEU A 151 2.78 -10.18 5.53
C LEU A 151 3.69 -11.37 5.81
N ALA A 152 4.56 -11.74 4.86
CA ALA A 152 5.53 -12.81 5.03
C ALA A 152 6.54 -12.52 6.14
N ASP A 153 7.06 -11.29 6.21
CA ASP A 153 8.01 -10.88 7.25
C ASP A 153 7.36 -10.83 8.63
N TRP A 154 6.11 -10.37 8.71
CA TRP A 154 5.32 -10.41 9.94
C TRP A 154 5.10 -11.85 10.46
N LEU A 155 4.83 -12.82 9.57
CA LEU A 155 4.72 -14.24 9.92
C LEU A 155 6.07 -14.80 10.39
N ARG A 156 7.16 -14.51 9.67
CA ARG A 156 8.52 -14.96 10.05
C ARG A 156 8.92 -14.46 11.43
N ALA A 157 8.64 -13.18 11.73
CA ALA A 157 8.94 -12.59 13.03
C ALA A 157 8.20 -13.29 14.20
N ARG A 158 7.11 -14.00 13.91
CA ARG A 158 6.34 -14.81 14.85
C ARG A 158 6.73 -16.30 14.85
N GLY A 159 7.71 -16.69 14.06
CA GLY A 159 8.12 -18.10 13.92
C GLY A 159 7.08 -18.96 13.17
N LEU A 160 6.20 -18.32 12.38
CA LEU A 160 5.14 -19.01 11.64
C LEU A 160 5.61 -19.40 10.22
N PRO A 161 5.05 -20.47 9.64
CA PRO A 161 5.39 -20.89 8.29
C PRO A 161 4.94 -19.86 7.25
N VAL A 162 5.77 -19.66 6.21
CA VAL A 162 5.45 -18.79 5.09
C VAL A 162 5.28 -19.63 3.83
N ASN A 163 4.04 -19.75 3.38
CA ASN A 163 3.69 -20.45 2.15
C ASN A 163 3.05 -19.44 1.19
N PHE A 164 3.80 -19.02 0.17
CA PHE A 164 3.27 -18.08 -0.81
C PHE A 164 2.16 -18.69 -1.67
N VAL A 165 1.18 -17.86 -2.05
CA VAL A 165 0.23 -18.22 -3.10
C VAL A 165 0.97 -18.28 -4.44
N GLU A 166 0.64 -19.29 -5.26
CA GLU A 166 1.03 -19.29 -6.66
C GLU A 166 0.18 -18.27 -7.42
N LEU A 167 0.84 -17.27 -7.98
CA LEU A 167 0.17 -16.34 -8.90
C LEU A 167 -0.01 -17.08 -10.22
N SER A 168 -1.23 -17.51 -10.54
CA SER A 168 -1.57 -17.97 -11.89
C SER A 168 -1.21 -16.86 -12.88
N ARG A 169 -0.41 -17.20 -13.88
CA ARG A 169 0.00 -16.29 -14.96
C ARG A 169 -1.17 -15.94 -15.87
#